data_53d0f98801247fb3e4894be1c44173b1
#
_entry.id   53d0f98801247fb3e4894be1c44173b1
#
_cell.length_a   1.000
_cell.length_b   1.000
_cell.length_c   1.000
_cell.angle_alpha   90.00
_cell.angle_beta   90.00
_cell.angle_gamma   90.00
#
_symmetry.space_group_name_H-M   'P 1'
#
loop_
_entity.id
_entity.type
_entity.pdbx_description
1 polymer ?
#
loop_
_entity_poly.entity_id
_entity_poly.type
_entity_poly.pdbx_seq_one_letter_code
_entity_poly.pdbx_strand_id
1 'polypeptide(L)'
;GEKTEVAITVTNLTNNPIKIRPMTNDFVAADEKGTPSLILDETEFAKSHSLKRFMSALNEEIIPGKESKTIKVTISVPVGAQAGGYFGAVRFMPSVPDSGGQVNMAPSVASLIMLTVPGVLVEKLELSNFSIQQDGTAKTVFRDAKDLQASFRFTSSSNVQVGPFGKVSVKKGNNVVYAADFNASNPRDMILPDSARRWDVPLEKVDGFGKYTVAATLTYGTTNKAIEVEKTFWIIPTSFIVGSAIGVVLLLAIIAAIWWTLKQRSSRVRRVRRSR
;
A
#
# COMPACT_ATOMS: atom_id res chain seq x y z
N GLY A 1 4.01 11.98 -33.15
CA GLY A 1 3.60 13.24 -33.72
C GLY A 1 2.14 13.61 -33.41
N GLU A 2 1.55 13.05 -32.34
CA GLU A 2 0.16 13.34 -31.97
C GLU A 2 0.11 14.49 -30.95
N LYS A 3 -0.94 15.33 -31.08
CA LYS A 3 -1.26 16.39 -30.13
C LYS A 3 -2.58 16.08 -29.44
N THR A 4 -2.63 16.27 -28.14
CA THR A 4 -3.85 16.15 -27.32
C THR A 4 -3.96 17.33 -26.36
N GLU A 5 -5.17 17.62 -25.91
CA GLU A 5 -5.43 18.63 -24.89
C GLU A 5 -6.00 17.98 -23.64
N VAL A 6 -5.46 18.36 -22.48
CA VAL A 6 -6.01 18.00 -21.17
C VAL A 6 -6.63 19.26 -20.56
N ALA A 7 -7.89 19.17 -20.17
CA ALA A 7 -8.62 20.24 -19.51
C ALA A 7 -8.61 20.04 -18.00
N ILE A 8 -8.10 21.04 -17.26
CA ILE A 8 -8.05 21.03 -15.80
C ILE A 8 -8.90 22.18 -15.28
N THR A 9 -9.93 21.87 -14.51
CA THR A 9 -10.79 22.88 -13.90
C THR A 9 -10.26 23.25 -12.52
N VAL A 10 -9.98 24.53 -12.32
CA VAL A 10 -9.54 25.09 -11.04
C VAL A 10 -10.63 25.99 -10.50
N THR A 11 -11.04 25.77 -9.23
CA THR A 11 -12.09 26.52 -8.55
C THR A 11 -11.49 27.40 -7.47
N ASN A 12 -11.81 28.68 -7.50
CA ASN A 12 -11.48 29.61 -6.43
C ASN A 12 -12.56 29.56 -5.32
N LEU A 13 -12.22 28.98 -4.19
CA LEU A 13 -13.13 28.85 -3.05
C LEU A 13 -13.21 30.11 -2.17
N THR A 14 -12.40 31.13 -2.44
CA THR A 14 -12.42 32.41 -1.70
C THR A 14 -13.46 33.37 -2.25
N ASN A 15 -13.73 34.45 -1.55
CA ASN A 15 -14.65 35.50 -2.03
C ASN A 15 -13.96 36.52 -2.97
N ASN A 16 -12.62 36.57 -2.96
CA ASN A 16 -11.85 37.53 -3.74
C ASN A 16 -11.22 36.87 -4.97
N PRO A 17 -11.00 37.62 -6.06
CA PRO A 17 -10.24 37.13 -7.21
C PRO A 17 -8.85 36.68 -6.80
N ILE A 18 -8.38 35.59 -7.35
CA ILE A 18 -7.02 35.05 -7.14
C ILE A 18 -6.32 34.99 -8.49
N LYS A 19 -5.12 35.58 -8.56
CA LYS A 19 -4.21 35.37 -9.67
C LYS A 19 -3.42 34.09 -9.40
N ILE A 20 -3.44 33.15 -10.34
CA ILE A 20 -2.71 31.88 -10.26
C ILE A 20 -1.63 31.81 -11.34
N ARG A 21 -0.51 31.18 -10.99
CA ARG A 21 0.56 30.81 -11.94
C ARG A 21 0.56 29.29 -12.10
N PRO A 22 0.05 28.78 -13.24
CA PRO A 22 0.18 27.36 -13.56
C PRO A 22 1.61 27.03 -13.98
N MET A 23 2.12 25.90 -13.49
CA MET A 23 3.48 25.44 -13.83
C MET A 23 3.45 23.97 -14.17
N THR A 24 4.18 23.58 -15.22
CA THR A 24 4.36 22.18 -15.59
C THR A 24 5.55 21.58 -14.84
N ASN A 25 5.36 20.45 -14.22
CA ASN A 25 6.38 19.70 -13.50
C ASN A 25 6.35 18.24 -13.92
N ASP A 26 7.47 17.54 -13.82
CA ASP A 26 7.46 16.09 -13.77
C ASP A 26 7.20 15.60 -12.34
N PHE A 27 6.78 14.35 -12.19
CA PHE A 27 6.72 13.70 -10.90
C PHE A 27 7.25 12.28 -10.94
N VAL A 28 7.74 11.84 -9.80
CA VAL A 28 8.27 10.51 -9.56
C VAL A 28 7.62 9.92 -8.29
N ALA A 29 7.81 8.64 -8.03
CA ALA A 29 7.43 8.05 -6.75
C ALA A 29 8.33 8.60 -5.64
N ALA A 30 7.73 9.17 -4.57
CA ALA A 30 8.47 9.65 -3.40
C ALA A 30 8.78 8.52 -2.43
N ASP A 31 7.85 7.58 -2.31
CA ASP A 31 7.89 6.48 -1.35
C ASP A 31 7.16 5.24 -1.89
N GLU A 32 7.09 4.22 -1.06
CA GLU A 32 6.37 2.98 -1.39
C GLU A 32 4.86 3.04 -1.08
N LYS A 33 4.35 4.16 -0.58
CA LYS A 33 2.91 4.36 -0.31
C LYS A 33 2.16 4.93 -1.51
N GLY A 34 2.91 5.31 -2.56
CA GLY A 34 2.37 5.89 -3.78
C GLY A 34 2.23 7.40 -3.72
N THR A 35 2.92 8.06 -2.80
CA THR A 35 2.99 9.52 -2.75
C THR A 35 3.78 10.03 -3.95
N PRO A 36 3.24 10.95 -4.77
CA PRO A 36 3.99 11.58 -5.85
C PRO A 36 4.95 12.63 -5.28
N SER A 37 6.15 12.70 -5.83
CA SER A 37 7.10 13.80 -5.61
C SER A 37 7.26 14.60 -6.87
N LEU A 38 6.90 15.89 -6.82
CA LEU A 38 7.09 16.81 -7.94
C LEU A 38 8.54 17.27 -8.02
N ILE A 39 9.10 17.30 -9.22
CA ILE A 39 10.37 17.97 -9.51
C ILE A 39 10.07 19.45 -9.62
N LEU A 40 10.39 20.19 -8.55
CA LEU A 40 9.96 21.60 -8.40
C LEU A 40 10.80 22.60 -9.20
N ASP A 41 12.03 22.25 -9.53
CA ASP A 41 12.91 23.08 -10.36
C ASP A 41 12.33 23.18 -11.79
N GLU A 42 12.13 24.42 -12.24
CA GLU A 42 11.56 24.70 -13.56
C GLU A 42 12.46 24.26 -14.72
N THR A 43 13.76 24.15 -14.48
CA THR A 43 14.78 23.75 -15.47
C THR A 43 15.04 22.25 -15.48
N GLU A 44 14.67 21.56 -14.41
CA GLU A 44 14.90 20.13 -14.24
C GLU A 44 13.78 19.29 -14.87
N PHE A 45 14.18 18.15 -15.43
CA PHE A 45 13.28 17.14 -15.99
C PHE A 45 13.55 15.80 -15.31
N ALA A 46 12.53 14.94 -15.24
CA ALA A 46 12.76 13.57 -14.85
C ALA A 46 13.76 12.88 -15.78
N LYS A 47 14.62 12.05 -15.23
CA LYS A 47 15.68 11.33 -16.00
C LYS A 47 15.09 10.44 -17.09
N SER A 48 13.94 9.82 -16.80
CA SER A 48 13.16 9.01 -17.71
C SER A 48 11.67 9.39 -17.58
N HIS A 49 10.86 9.07 -18.55
CA HIS A 49 9.39 9.22 -18.47
C HIS A 49 8.89 10.67 -18.22
N SER A 50 9.67 11.69 -18.63
CA SER A 50 9.31 13.10 -18.48
C SER A 50 8.17 13.49 -19.41
N LEU A 51 6.98 13.79 -18.86
CA LEU A 51 5.87 14.35 -19.61
C LEU A 51 6.02 15.86 -19.83
N LYS A 52 6.66 16.56 -18.89
CA LYS A 52 6.92 18.00 -18.96
C LYS A 52 7.55 18.42 -20.29
N ARG A 53 8.41 17.58 -20.89
CA ARG A 53 9.04 17.82 -22.21
C ARG A 53 8.04 17.94 -23.35
N PHE A 54 6.84 17.40 -23.19
CA PHE A 54 5.78 17.38 -24.20
C PHE A 54 4.69 18.41 -23.92
N MET A 55 4.68 19.01 -22.73
CA MET A 55 3.66 19.97 -22.30
C MET A 55 3.98 21.38 -22.78
N SER A 56 2.95 22.11 -23.22
CA SER A 56 3.07 23.53 -23.54
C SER A 56 3.25 24.39 -22.29
N ALA A 57 3.93 25.52 -22.44
CA ALA A 57 3.93 26.55 -21.40
C ALA A 57 2.50 27.06 -21.14
N LEU A 58 2.24 27.46 -19.90
CA LEU A 58 0.95 27.96 -19.45
C LEU A 58 1.08 29.43 -19.01
N ASN A 59 0.03 30.21 -19.26
CA ASN A 59 -0.03 31.60 -18.85
C ASN A 59 -0.62 31.72 -17.44
N GLU A 60 -0.30 32.83 -16.79
CA GLU A 60 -0.98 33.23 -15.57
C GLU A 60 -2.45 33.56 -15.84
N GLU A 61 -3.30 33.22 -14.89
CA GLU A 61 -4.73 33.37 -15.01
C GLU A 61 -5.34 33.99 -13.76
N ILE A 62 -6.41 34.78 -13.94
CA ILE A 62 -7.20 35.30 -12.82
C ILE A 62 -8.50 34.51 -12.76
N ILE A 63 -8.80 34.01 -11.57
CA ILE A 63 -10.06 33.31 -11.27
C ILE A 63 -10.85 34.18 -10.30
N PRO A 64 -12.04 34.68 -10.68
CA PRO A 64 -12.91 35.44 -9.81
C PRO A 64 -13.29 34.66 -8.54
N GLY A 65 -13.73 35.37 -7.52
CA GLY A 65 -14.16 34.74 -6.26
C GLY A 65 -15.36 33.80 -6.50
N LYS A 66 -15.31 32.60 -5.92
CA LYS A 66 -16.34 31.54 -6.04
C LYS A 66 -16.57 31.00 -7.46
N GLU A 67 -15.70 31.32 -8.41
CA GLU A 67 -15.80 30.84 -9.79
C GLU A 67 -14.77 29.75 -10.11
N SER A 68 -15.01 29.05 -11.21
CA SER A 68 -14.13 28.03 -11.77
C SER A 68 -13.62 28.46 -13.14
N LYS A 69 -12.38 28.11 -13.43
CA LYS A 69 -11.78 28.31 -14.76
C LYS A 69 -11.15 27.03 -15.26
N THR A 70 -11.39 26.69 -16.53
CA THR A 70 -10.78 25.53 -17.17
C THR A 70 -9.51 25.96 -17.90
N ILE A 71 -8.40 25.36 -17.51
CA ILE A 71 -7.07 25.58 -18.09
C ILE A 71 -6.75 24.41 -18.99
N LYS A 72 -6.46 24.69 -20.24
CA LYS A 72 -6.12 23.69 -21.27
C LYS A 72 -4.60 23.55 -21.36
N VAL A 73 -4.14 22.32 -21.27
CA VAL A 73 -2.73 21.94 -21.41
C VAL A 73 -2.57 21.16 -22.69
N THR A 74 -1.82 21.70 -23.64
CA THR A 74 -1.50 20.98 -24.88
C THR A 74 -0.31 20.06 -24.64
N ILE A 75 -0.47 18.79 -24.97
CA ILE A 75 0.60 17.79 -24.94
C ILE A 75 0.93 17.42 -26.39
N SER A 76 2.17 17.66 -26.79
CA SER A 76 2.66 17.40 -28.16
C SER A 76 3.71 16.29 -28.10
N VAL A 77 3.31 15.05 -28.39
CA VAL A 77 4.22 13.90 -28.41
C VAL A 77 5.05 13.95 -29.70
N PRO A 78 6.40 14.01 -29.64
CA PRO A 78 7.23 14.07 -30.83
C PRO A 78 7.16 12.77 -31.64
N VAL A 79 7.43 12.88 -32.94
CA VAL A 79 7.61 11.69 -33.78
C VAL A 79 8.84 10.93 -33.29
N GLY A 80 8.68 9.60 -33.08
CA GLY A 80 9.77 8.77 -32.55
C GLY A 80 9.88 8.77 -31.02
N ALA A 81 8.92 9.35 -30.29
CA ALA A 81 8.85 9.18 -28.84
C ALA A 81 8.82 7.68 -28.46
N GLN A 82 9.58 7.31 -27.46
CA GLN A 82 9.62 5.91 -26.99
C GLN A 82 8.24 5.49 -26.46
N ALA A 83 7.85 4.25 -26.73
CA ALA A 83 6.65 3.66 -26.15
C ALA A 83 6.81 3.51 -24.66
N GLY A 84 5.75 3.83 -23.90
CA GLY A 84 5.76 3.74 -22.44
C GLY A 84 4.92 4.82 -21.77
N GLY A 85 4.99 4.86 -20.43
CA GLY A 85 4.34 5.86 -19.59
C GLY A 85 5.17 7.15 -19.50
N TYR A 86 4.50 8.28 -19.42
CA TYR A 86 5.11 9.60 -19.16
C TYR A 86 4.32 10.30 -18.07
N PHE A 87 5.02 10.92 -17.13
CA PHE A 87 4.44 11.37 -15.87
C PHE A 87 4.72 12.85 -15.66
N GLY A 88 3.68 13.64 -15.55
CA GLY A 88 3.79 15.08 -15.33
C GLY A 88 2.64 15.61 -14.50
N ALA A 89 2.75 16.86 -14.09
CA ALA A 89 1.75 17.54 -13.29
C ALA A 89 1.62 18.98 -13.74
N VAL A 90 0.43 19.55 -13.54
CA VAL A 90 0.23 20.99 -13.57
C VAL A 90 0.01 21.46 -12.15
N ARG A 91 0.95 22.26 -11.65
CA ARG A 91 0.91 22.86 -10.32
C ARG A 91 0.38 24.28 -10.42
N PHE A 92 -0.60 24.63 -9.59
CA PHE A 92 -1.21 25.94 -9.51
C PHE A 92 -0.76 26.61 -8.20
N MET A 93 -0.10 27.75 -8.33
CA MET A 93 0.32 28.58 -7.20
C MET A 93 -0.40 29.90 -7.24
N PRO A 94 -0.90 30.43 -6.11
CA PRO A 94 -1.33 31.82 -6.05
C PRO A 94 -0.14 32.73 -6.35
N SER A 95 -0.30 33.68 -7.27
CA SER A 95 0.66 34.77 -7.45
C SER A 95 0.44 35.75 -6.31
N VAL A 96 1.29 35.71 -5.27
CA VAL A 96 1.27 36.69 -4.20
C VAL A 96 2.05 37.90 -4.70
N PRO A 97 1.54 39.16 -4.55
CA PRO A 97 2.35 40.35 -4.78
C PRO A 97 3.60 40.33 -3.93
N ASP A 98 4.74 40.71 -4.52
CA ASP A 98 6.03 40.72 -3.85
C ASP A 98 5.99 41.68 -2.64
N SER A 99 5.71 41.17 -1.44
CA SER A 99 5.65 41.93 -0.21
C SER A 99 7.00 41.85 0.49
N GLY A 100 8.01 42.48 -0.12
CA GLY A 100 9.31 42.79 0.47
C GLY A 100 9.78 41.96 1.67
N GLY A 101 10.49 40.87 1.42
CA GLY A 101 11.35 40.22 2.42
C GLY A 101 10.71 39.18 3.39
N GLN A 102 9.42 38.86 3.28
CA GLN A 102 8.82 37.75 4.02
C GLN A 102 8.70 36.52 3.11
N VAL A 103 9.15 35.36 3.60
CA VAL A 103 8.93 34.09 2.94
C VAL A 103 7.44 33.72 3.03
N ASN A 104 6.68 34.10 2.00
CA ASN A 104 5.29 33.71 1.88
C ASN A 104 5.22 32.25 1.38
N MET A 105 4.96 31.31 2.25
CA MET A 105 4.60 29.93 1.88
C MET A 105 3.19 29.94 1.31
N ALA A 106 3.09 30.05 -0.02
CA ALA A 106 1.80 29.93 -0.70
C ALA A 106 1.45 28.44 -0.89
N PRO A 107 0.29 27.99 -0.42
CA PRO A 107 -0.17 26.62 -0.68
C PRO A 107 -0.35 26.43 -2.19
N SER A 108 0.15 25.31 -2.72
CA SER A 108 -0.04 24.95 -4.11
C SER A 108 -0.83 23.64 -4.22
N VAL A 109 -1.63 23.53 -5.29
CA VAL A 109 -2.33 22.31 -5.64
C VAL A 109 -1.80 21.82 -7.00
N ALA A 110 -1.78 20.51 -7.21
CA ALA A 110 -1.32 19.94 -8.46
C ALA A 110 -2.31 18.91 -9.01
N SER A 111 -2.48 18.90 -10.33
CA SER A 111 -3.17 17.84 -11.06
C SER A 111 -2.13 16.96 -11.73
N LEU A 112 -2.14 15.67 -11.41
CA LEU A 112 -1.23 14.69 -12.00
C LEU A 112 -1.77 14.23 -13.35
N ILE A 113 -0.87 14.08 -14.32
CA ILE A 113 -1.17 13.60 -15.67
C ILE A 113 -0.28 12.41 -15.95
N MET A 114 -0.89 11.30 -16.33
CA MET A 114 -0.21 10.10 -16.80
C MET A 114 -0.58 9.87 -18.25
N LEU A 115 0.40 9.88 -19.14
CA LEU A 115 0.24 9.64 -20.57
C LEU A 115 0.88 8.31 -20.95
N THR A 116 0.22 7.51 -21.77
CA THR A 116 0.82 6.31 -22.34
C THR A 116 1.02 6.51 -23.84
N VAL A 117 2.28 6.42 -24.29
CA VAL A 117 2.63 6.39 -25.70
C VAL A 117 2.56 4.95 -26.19
N PRO A 118 1.74 4.64 -27.21
CA PRO A 118 1.58 3.28 -27.71
C PRO A 118 2.85 2.74 -28.37
N GLY A 119 2.97 1.40 -28.42
CA GLY A 119 4.09 0.69 -29.00
C GLY A 119 4.41 -0.58 -28.22
N VAL A 120 5.67 -0.93 -28.10
CA VAL A 120 6.11 -2.09 -27.30
C VAL A 120 6.05 -1.72 -25.82
N LEU A 121 4.94 -2.09 -25.18
CA LEU A 121 4.75 -1.90 -23.74
C LEU A 121 5.26 -3.14 -22.99
N VAL A 122 6.18 -2.92 -22.06
CA VAL A 122 6.70 -3.95 -21.15
C VAL A 122 6.00 -3.77 -19.82
N GLU A 123 5.13 -4.72 -19.48
CA GLU A 123 4.43 -4.80 -18.20
C GLU A 123 5.05 -5.92 -17.37
N LYS A 124 5.92 -5.58 -16.43
CA LYS A 124 6.62 -6.54 -15.56
C LYS A 124 6.55 -6.07 -14.12
N LEU A 125 5.74 -6.79 -13.34
CA LEU A 125 5.53 -6.55 -11.92
C LEU A 125 5.95 -7.79 -11.14
N GLU A 126 6.69 -7.60 -10.06
CA GLU A 126 7.12 -8.64 -9.15
C GLU A 126 6.59 -8.37 -7.75
N LEU A 127 5.99 -9.37 -7.11
CA LEU A 127 5.69 -9.33 -5.68
C LEU A 127 6.98 -9.61 -4.90
N SER A 128 7.69 -8.54 -4.54
CA SER A 128 9.01 -8.64 -3.89
C SER A 128 8.92 -8.99 -2.40
N ASN A 129 7.78 -8.71 -1.75
CA ASN A 129 7.52 -9.16 -0.37
C ASN A 129 6.02 -9.34 -0.13
N PHE A 130 5.69 -10.42 0.60
CA PHE A 130 4.37 -10.66 1.14
C PHE A 130 4.51 -11.09 2.60
N SER A 131 3.91 -10.35 3.53
CA SER A 131 4.02 -10.61 4.97
C SER A 131 2.72 -10.30 5.70
N ILE A 132 2.50 -11.00 6.84
CA ILE A 132 1.47 -10.64 7.79
C ILE A 132 2.15 -9.82 8.87
N GLN A 133 1.57 -8.66 9.18
CA GLN A 133 2.15 -7.67 10.09
C GLN A 133 1.16 -7.26 11.17
N GLN A 134 1.70 -6.89 12.31
CA GLN A 134 1.00 -6.22 13.39
C GLN A 134 1.90 -5.08 13.85
N ASP A 135 1.38 -3.86 13.95
CA ASP A 135 2.14 -2.65 14.30
C ASP A 135 3.42 -2.49 13.44
N GLY A 136 3.31 -2.74 12.13
CA GLY A 136 4.41 -2.65 11.16
C GLY A 136 5.45 -3.76 11.28
N THR A 137 5.30 -4.73 12.20
CA THR A 137 6.24 -5.83 12.41
C THR A 137 5.72 -7.13 11.80
N ALA A 138 6.49 -7.71 10.88
CA ALA A 138 6.17 -9.00 10.27
C ALA A 138 6.40 -10.17 11.25
N LYS A 139 5.39 -11.02 11.42
CA LYS A 139 5.43 -12.22 12.28
C LYS A 139 4.65 -13.36 11.65
N THR A 140 4.87 -14.56 12.14
CA THR A 140 4.09 -15.76 11.81
C THR A 140 3.21 -16.23 12.95
N VAL A 141 3.43 -15.72 14.15
CA VAL A 141 2.66 -16.03 15.35
C VAL A 141 2.26 -14.74 16.05
N PHE A 142 0.98 -14.55 16.27
CA PHE A 142 0.39 -13.38 16.92
C PHE A 142 -0.29 -13.78 18.22
N ARG A 143 -0.40 -12.84 19.16
CA ARG A 143 -1.06 -13.04 20.47
C ARG A 143 -2.54 -12.69 20.43
N ASP A 144 -2.91 -11.84 19.52
CA ASP A 144 -4.28 -11.39 19.25
C ASP A 144 -4.41 -11.04 17.76
N ALA A 145 -5.63 -10.68 17.35
CA ALA A 145 -5.93 -10.32 15.97
C ALA A 145 -6.05 -8.79 15.75
N LYS A 146 -5.68 -7.99 16.74
CA LYS A 146 -5.83 -6.55 16.65
C LYS A 146 -4.86 -5.98 15.62
N ASP A 147 -5.38 -5.09 14.75
CA ASP A 147 -4.60 -4.35 13.76
C ASP A 147 -3.70 -5.22 12.85
N LEU A 148 -4.14 -6.48 12.61
CA LEU A 148 -3.46 -7.37 11.67
C LEU A 148 -3.65 -6.88 10.24
N GLN A 149 -2.57 -6.91 9.47
CA GLN A 149 -2.54 -6.50 8.07
C GLN A 149 -1.76 -7.49 7.20
N ALA A 150 -2.24 -7.69 5.99
CA ALA A 150 -1.47 -8.36 4.94
C ALA A 150 -0.75 -7.29 4.12
N SER A 151 0.58 -7.29 4.17
CA SER A 151 1.44 -6.32 3.49
C SER A 151 1.99 -6.92 2.20
N PHE A 152 1.69 -6.26 1.08
CA PHE A 152 2.12 -6.65 -0.26
C PHE A 152 3.05 -5.55 -0.81
N ARG A 153 4.30 -5.89 -1.10
CA ARG A 153 5.26 -5.00 -1.72
C ARG A 153 5.55 -5.45 -3.13
N PHE A 154 5.24 -4.62 -4.10
CA PHE A 154 5.52 -4.87 -5.51
C PHE A 154 6.66 -3.98 -5.99
N THR A 155 7.45 -4.52 -6.91
CA THR A 155 8.49 -3.79 -7.63
C THR A 155 8.19 -3.86 -9.12
N SER A 156 8.24 -2.72 -9.79
CA SER A 156 7.98 -2.59 -11.22
C SER A 156 9.29 -2.46 -11.99
N SER A 157 9.47 -3.27 -13.02
CA SER A 157 10.46 -3.09 -14.09
C SER A 157 9.75 -2.94 -15.45
N SER A 158 8.61 -2.27 -15.41
CA SER A 158 7.79 -1.93 -16.57
C SER A 158 8.27 -0.62 -17.19
N ASN A 159 7.92 -0.38 -18.47
CA ASN A 159 8.08 0.95 -19.08
C ASN A 159 6.78 1.77 -19.08
N VAL A 160 5.74 1.26 -18.43
CA VAL A 160 4.43 1.91 -18.26
C VAL A 160 3.95 1.69 -16.82
N GLN A 161 3.07 2.55 -16.34
CA GLN A 161 2.45 2.38 -15.03
C GLN A 161 1.60 1.11 -14.99
N VAL A 162 1.67 0.37 -13.88
CA VAL A 162 0.93 -0.88 -13.68
C VAL A 162 0.25 -0.88 -12.33
N GLY A 163 -1.02 -1.30 -12.26
CA GLY A 163 -1.78 -1.39 -11.02
C GLY A 163 -2.28 -2.83 -10.82
N PRO A 164 -1.73 -3.59 -9.86
CA PRO A 164 -2.30 -4.89 -9.53
C PRO A 164 -3.66 -4.71 -8.84
N PHE A 165 -4.61 -5.60 -9.11
CA PHE A 165 -5.93 -5.61 -8.50
C PHE A 165 -6.46 -7.03 -8.38
N GLY A 166 -7.46 -7.24 -7.54
CA GLY A 166 -8.05 -8.57 -7.35
C GLY A 166 -8.67 -8.74 -5.98
N LYS A 167 -8.45 -9.92 -5.38
CA LYS A 167 -9.04 -10.24 -4.07
C LYS A 167 -8.01 -10.82 -3.12
N VAL A 168 -8.18 -10.45 -1.85
CA VAL A 168 -7.46 -11.03 -0.71
C VAL A 168 -8.50 -11.74 0.15
N SER A 169 -8.23 -12.97 0.54
CA SER A 169 -9.11 -13.75 1.42
C SER A 169 -8.33 -14.34 2.59
N VAL A 170 -9.00 -14.50 3.73
CA VAL A 170 -8.46 -15.20 4.90
C VAL A 170 -9.27 -16.47 5.12
N LYS A 171 -8.58 -17.58 5.24
CA LYS A 171 -9.17 -18.90 5.53
C LYS A 171 -8.77 -19.39 6.91
N LYS A 172 -9.70 -20.02 7.59
CA LYS A 172 -9.43 -20.85 8.79
C LYS A 172 -9.80 -22.30 8.46
N GLY A 173 -8.77 -23.13 8.26
CA GLY A 173 -8.96 -24.42 7.60
C GLY A 173 -9.48 -24.24 6.17
N ASN A 174 -10.61 -24.86 5.85
CA ASN A 174 -11.24 -24.74 4.51
C ASN A 174 -12.27 -23.60 4.40
N ASN A 175 -12.59 -22.91 5.51
CA ASN A 175 -13.62 -21.87 5.53
C ASN A 175 -13.01 -20.49 5.28
N VAL A 176 -13.55 -19.74 4.33
CA VAL A 176 -13.22 -18.33 4.16
C VAL A 176 -13.92 -17.54 5.25
N VAL A 177 -13.15 -16.88 6.12
CA VAL A 177 -13.67 -16.06 7.23
C VAL A 177 -13.71 -14.58 6.88
N TYR A 178 -12.88 -14.15 5.94
CA TYR A 178 -12.82 -12.76 5.46
C TYR A 178 -12.40 -12.71 4.01
N ALA A 179 -12.92 -11.75 3.26
CA ALA A 179 -12.47 -11.41 1.92
C ALA A 179 -12.62 -9.92 1.68
N ALA A 180 -11.65 -9.33 1.00
CA ALA A 180 -11.63 -7.92 0.60
C ALA A 180 -11.15 -7.77 -0.84
N ASP A 181 -11.62 -6.74 -1.52
CA ASP A 181 -11.07 -6.35 -2.80
C ASP A 181 -9.73 -5.64 -2.61
N PHE A 182 -8.79 -5.96 -3.49
CA PHE A 182 -7.46 -5.35 -3.51
C PHE A 182 -7.39 -4.28 -4.58
N ASN A 183 -6.97 -3.06 -4.20
CA ASN A 183 -6.80 -1.93 -5.10
C ASN A 183 -8.05 -1.66 -5.98
N ALA A 184 -9.22 -1.55 -5.32
CA ALA A 184 -10.52 -1.35 -5.97
C ALA A 184 -10.87 0.12 -6.22
N SER A 185 -9.98 1.06 -5.90
CA SER A 185 -10.18 2.51 -6.14
C SER A 185 -10.42 2.81 -7.62
N ASN A 186 -11.14 3.90 -7.89
CA ASN A 186 -11.33 4.40 -9.25
C ASN A 186 -10.95 5.90 -9.30
N PRO A 187 -9.88 6.30 -9.99
CA PRO A 187 -8.94 5.43 -10.69
C PRO A 187 -8.14 4.53 -9.75
N ARG A 188 -7.67 3.37 -10.26
CA ARG A 188 -6.81 2.47 -9.50
C ARG A 188 -5.48 3.10 -9.17
N ASP A 189 -4.96 2.71 -8.03
CA ASP A 189 -3.59 3.03 -7.65
C ASP A 189 -2.59 2.32 -8.55
N MET A 190 -1.61 3.07 -9.05
CA MET A 190 -0.60 2.59 -9.99
C MET A 190 0.79 2.57 -9.35
N ILE A 191 1.63 1.71 -9.88
CA ILE A 191 3.08 1.69 -9.64
C ILE A 191 3.75 2.28 -10.88
N LEU A 192 4.59 3.26 -10.69
CA LEU A 192 5.36 3.88 -11.77
C LEU A 192 6.50 2.95 -12.23
N PRO A 193 7.00 3.11 -13.46
CA PRO A 193 8.22 2.42 -13.90
C PRO A 193 9.36 2.58 -12.90
N ASP A 194 10.18 1.54 -12.76
CA ASP A 194 11.38 1.50 -11.92
C ASP A 194 11.13 1.91 -10.45
N SER A 195 9.91 1.70 -9.95
CA SER A 195 9.54 2.03 -8.58
C SER A 195 8.96 0.82 -7.83
N ALA A 196 8.81 0.97 -6.52
CA ALA A 196 8.12 0.01 -5.68
C ALA A 196 6.92 0.65 -5.00
N ARG A 197 5.87 -0.16 -4.75
CA ARG A 197 4.72 0.27 -3.97
C ARG A 197 4.26 -0.83 -3.04
N ARG A 198 3.79 -0.41 -1.86
CA ARG A 198 3.27 -1.28 -0.82
C ARG A 198 1.79 -1.01 -0.60
N TRP A 199 1.05 -2.09 -0.39
CA TRP A 199 -0.33 -2.05 0.10
C TRP A 199 -0.43 -2.86 1.38
N ASP A 200 -1.03 -2.25 2.38
CA ASP A 200 -1.33 -2.89 3.65
C ASP A 200 -2.85 -3.09 3.74
N VAL A 201 -3.29 -4.34 3.61
CA VAL A 201 -4.71 -4.72 3.61
C VAL A 201 -5.08 -5.17 5.02
N PRO A 202 -6.00 -4.47 5.71
CA PRO A 202 -6.48 -4.90 7.02
C PRO A 202 -7.11 -6.29 6.94
N LEU A 203 -6.83 -7.14 7.94
CA LEU A 203 -7.42 -8.47 8.06
C LEU A 203 -8.53 -8.44 9.12
N GLU A 204 -9.76 -8.22 8.68
CA GLU A 204 -10.92 -8.18 9.55
C GLU A 204 -11.50 -9.56 9.82
N LYS A 205 -12.35 -9.70 10.85
CA LYS A 205 -13.05 -10.93 11.22
C LYS A 205 -12.12 -12.14 11.45
N VAL A 206 -10.88 -11.87 11.80
CA VAL A 206 -9.89 -12.87 12.18
C VAL A 206 -9.79 -12.83 13.69
N ASP A 207 -10.23 -13.88 14.37
CA ASP A 207 -10.22 -13.95 15.83
C ASP A 207 -9.98 -15.35 16.37
N GLY A 208 -9.63 -15.41 17.66
CA GLY A 208 -9.46 -16.64 18.41
C GLY A 208 -8.26 -17.46 17.99
N PHE A 209 -8.05 -18.53 18.76
CA PHE A 209 -6.95 -19.48 18.55
C PHE A 209 -7.08 -20.22 17.22
N GLY A 210 -5.98 -20.34 16.49
CA GLY A 210 -5.93 -21.18 15.28
C GLY A 210 -4.88 -20.79 14.25
N LYS A 211 -4.81 -21.64 13.22
CA LYS A 211 -4.02 -21.41 12.01
C LYS A 211 -4.90 -20.74 10.95
N TYR A 212 -4.40 -19.67 10.39
CA TYR A 212 -5.03 -18.92 9.31
C TYR A 212 -4.15 -18.91 8.08
N THR A 213 -4.77 -18.82 6.92
CA THR A 213 -4.08 -18.66 5.62
C THR A 213 -4.65 -17.44 4.92
N VAL A 214 -3.79 -16.47 4.62
CA VAL A 214 -4.11 -15.38 3.70
C VAL A 214 -3.77 -15.83 2.29
N ALA A 215 -4.74 -15.77 1.40
CA ALA A 215 -4.58 -16.05 -0.03
C ALA A 215 -4.92 -14.78 -0.83
N ALA A 216 -4.09 -14.43 -1.79
CA ALA A 216 -4.35 -13.33 -2.71
C ALA A 216 -4.30 -13.84 -4.15
N THR A 217 -5.35 -13.52 -4.91
CA THR A 217 -5.45 -13.74 -6.35
C THR A 217 -5.56 -12.39 -7.01
N LEU A 218 -4.47 -11.94 -7.59
CA LEU A 218 -4.32 -10.61 -8.19
C LEU A 218 -4.03 -10.73 -9.67
N THR A 219 -4.42 -9.70 -10.40
CA THR A 219 -4.10 -9.56 -11.84
C THR A 219 -3.52 -8.19 -12.10
N TYR A 220 -2.70 -8.06 -13.15
CA TYR A 220 -2.16 -6.77 -13.58
C TYR A 220 -1.91 -6.74 -15.09
N GLY A 221 -1.75 -5.52 -15.59
CA GLY A 221 -1.42 -5.27 -16.98
C GLY A 221 -2.58 -5.50 -17.96
N THR A 222 -2.33 -5.21 -19.20
CA THR A 222 -3.32 -5.29 -20.28
C THR A 222 -3.67 -6.76 -20.64
N THR A 223 -2.75 -7.69 -20.36
CA THR A 223 -2.93 -9.13 -20.62
C THR A 223 -3.44 -9.90 -19.39
N ASN A 224 -3.83 -9.21 -18.32
CA ASN A 224 -4.33 -9.82 -17.08
C ASN A 224 -3.40 -10.90 -16.50
N LYS A 225 -2.12 -10.60 -16.39
CA LYS A 225 -1.14 -11.52 -15.78
C LYS A 225 -1.52 -11.79 -14.33
N ALA A 226 -1.63 -13.07 -13.97
CA ALA A 226 -2.03 -13.48 -12.63
C ALA A 226 -0.83 -13.52 -11.65
N ILE A 227 -1.10 -13.16 -10.39
CA ILE A 227 -0.22 -13.35 -9.25
C ILE A 227 -1.05 -14.04 -8.18
N GLU A 228 -0.68 -15.29 -7.84
CA GLU A 228 -1.34 -16.06 -6.79
C GLU A 228 -0.33 -16.35 -5.69
N VAL A 229 -0.69 -15.98 -4.46
CA VAL A 229 0.18 -16.16 -3.30
C VAL A 229 -0.63 -16.52 -2.07
N GLU A 230 -0.03 -17.35 -1.22
CA GLU A 230 -0.61 -17.71 0.07
C GLU A 230 0.44 -17.59 1.17
N LYS A 231 -0.01 -17.20 2.38
CA LYS A 231 0.81 -17.14 3.58
C LYS A 231 0.02 -17.56 4.80
N THR A 232 0.61 -18.43 5.60
CA THR A 232 0.00 -18.92 6.84
C THR A 232 0.55 -18.17 8.06
N PHE A 233 -0.31 -18.00 9.06
CA PHE A 233 0.05 -17.46 10.36
C PHE A 233 -0.79 -18.10 11.47
N TRP A 234 -0.37 -17.92 12.71
CA TRP A 234 -1.05 -18.44 13.88
C TRP A 234 -1.48 -17.32 14.81
N ILE A 235 -2.65 -17.48 15.41
CA ILE A 235 -3.07 -16.68 16.54
C ILE A 235 -3.09 -17.61 17.76
N ILE A 236 -2.26 -17.30 18.77
CA ILE A 236 -2.14 -18.03 20.02
C ILE A 236 -2.35 -17.05 21.17
N PRO A 237 -3.59 -16.86 21.66
CA PRO A 237 -3.90 -15.93 22.72
C PRO A 237 -3.11 -16.24 24.01
N THR A 238 -2.71 -15.20 24.73
CA THR A 238 -1.94 -15.34 25.98
C THR A 238 -2.70 -16.14 27.01
N SER A 239 -4.03 -16.00 27.07
CA SER A 239 -4.91 -16.80 27.95
C SER A 239 -4.81 -18.32 27.69
N PHE A 240 -4.66 -18.72 26.43
CA PHE A 240 -4.47 -20.12 26.05
C PHE A 240 -3.13 -20.64 26.53
N ILE A 241 -2.06 -19.85 26.45
CA ILE A 241 -0.72 -20.26 26.95
C ILE A 241 -0.73 -20.41 28.47
N VAL A 242 -1.30 -19.43 29.17
CA VAL A 242 -1.39 -19.46 30.63
C VAL A 242 -2.27 -20.64 31.08
N GLY A 243 -3.42 -20.84 30.45
CA GLY A 243 -4.31 -21.94 30.76
C GLY A 243 -3.68 -23.30 30.52
N SER A 244 -2.95 -23.51 29.43
CA SER A 244 -2.23 -24.76 29.16
C SER A 244 -1.08 -24.99 30.14
N ALA A 245 -0.34 -23.95 30.53
CA ALA A 245 0.72 -24.06 31.53
C ALA A 245 0.16 -24.49 32.89
N ILE A 246 -0.95 -23.89 33.35
CA ILE A 246 -1.64 -24.29 34.58
C ILE A 246 -2.10 -25.74 34.47
N GLY A 247 -2.70 -26.15 33.36
CA GLY A 247 -3.13 -27.52 33.12
C GLY A 247 -1.99 -28.53 33.22
N VAL A 248 -0.83 -28.23 32.65
CA VAL A 248 0.37 -29.08 32.76
C VAL A 248 0.86 -29.18 34.22
N VAL A 249 0.91 -28.07 34.96
CA VAL A 249 1.31 -28.08 36.38
C VAL A 249 0.36 -28.91 37.20
N LEU A 250 -0.95 -28.80 37.02
CA LEU A 250 -1.94 -29.60 37.70
C LEU A 250 -1.80 -31.09 37.37
N LEU A 251 -1.57 -31.44 36.11
CA LEU A 251 -1.36 -32.83 35.68
C LEU A 251 -0.11 -33.42 36.34
N LEU A 252 1.00 -32.69 36.41
CA LEU A 252 2.22 -33.11 37.09
C LEU A 252 2.00 -33.29 38.61
N ALA A 253 1.24 -32.40 39.24
CA ALA A 253 0.87 -32.51 40.65
C ALA A 253 0.04 -33.77 40.91
N ILE A 254 -0.94 -34.09 40.05
CA ILE A 254 -1.74 -35.34 40.17
C ILE A 254 -0.85 -36.56 40.02
N ILE A 255 0.04 -36.61 39.03
CA ILE A 255 0.97 -37.73 38.84
C ILE A 255 1.87 -37.89 40.04
N ALA A 256 2.41 -36.79 40.59
CA ALA A 256 3.22 -36.85 41.83
C ALA A 256 2.44 -37.35 43.03
N ALA A 257 1.20 -36.93 43.22
CA ALA A 257 0.32 -37.40 44.29
C ALA A 257 0.02 -38.90 44.17
N ILE A 258 -0.30 -39.39 42.99
CA ILE A 258 -0.51 -40.82 42.72
C ILE A 258 0.77 -41.62 43.03
N TRP A 259 1.91 -41.16 42.54
CA TRP A 259 3.19 -41.82 42.80
C TRP A 259 3.51 -41.89 44.30
N TRP A 260 3.26 -40.76 45.02
CA TRP A 260 3.48 -40.70 46.47
C TRP A 260 2.57 -41.68 47.24
N THR A 261 1.27 -41.75 46.91
CA THR A 261 0.31 -42.72 47.55
C THR A 261 0.68 -44.15 47.26
N LEU A 262 1.10 -44.47 46.01
CA LEU A 262 1.55 -45.84 45.70
C LEU A 262 2.83 -46.22 46.45
N LYS A 263 3.79 -45.30 46.60
CA LYS A 263 5.00 -45.48 47.36
C LYS A 263 4.72 -45.71 48.88
N GLN A 264 3.79 -44.96 49.46
CA GLN A 264 3.36 -45.16 50.83
C GLN A 264 2.70 -46.53 51.04
N ARG A 265 1.87 -47.00 50.13
CA ARG A 265 1.26 -48.33 50.21
C ARG A 265 2.31 -49.45 50.15
N SER A 266 3.29 -49.31 49.25
CA SER A 266 4.37 -50.29 49.13
C SER A 266 5.26 -50.37 50.39
N SER A 267 5.49 -49.25 51.06
CA SER A 267 6.26 -49.22 52.34
C SER A 267 5.49 -49.78 53.51
N ARG A 268 4.16 -49.67 53.58
CA ARG A 268 3.31 -50.33 54.62
C ARG A 268 3.29 -51.83 54.44
N VAL A 269 3.21 -52.39 53.28
CA VAL A 269 3.24 -53.78 52.95
C VAL A 269 4.61 -54.45 53.41
N ARG A 270 5.71 -53.75 53.20
CA ARG A 270 7.05 -54.20 53.65
C ARG A 270 7.22 -54.22 55.16
N ARG A 271 6.57 -53.31 55.92
CA ARG A 271 6.63 -53.35 57.43
C ARG A 271 5.86 -54.48 57.98
N VAL A 272 4.71 -54.88 57.48
CA VAL A 272 3.92 -56.00 57.96
C VAL A 272 4.62 -57.37 57.71
N ARG A 273 5.45 -57.47 56.64
CA ARG A 273 6.22 -58.70 56.34
C ARG A 273 7.49 -58.91 57.23
N ARG A 274 7.93 -57.86 57.98
CA ARG A 274 9.10 -57.91 58.86
C ARG A 274 8.73 -58.20 60.32
N SER A 275 7.46 -58.27 60.64
CA SER A 275 6.93 -58.52 61.99
C SER A 275 6.25 -59.93 62.16
N ARG A 276 6.54 -60.87 61.23
CA ARG A 276 6.21 -62.31 61.37
C ARG A 276 7.45 -63.14 61.28
#